data_2166abb765a08d17dd3417c872bacf69
#
_entry.id   2166abb765a08d17dd3417c872bacf69
#
_cell.length_a   1.000
_cell.length_b   1.000
_cell.length_c   1.000
_cell.angle_alpha   90.00
_cell.angle_beta   90.00
_cell.angle_gamma   90.00
#
_symmetry.space_group_name_H-M   'P 1'
#
loop_
_entity.id
_entity.type
_entity.pdbx_description
1 polymer ?
#
loop_
_entity_poly.entity_id
_entity_poly.type
_entity_poly.pdbx_seq_one_letter_code
_entity_poly.pdbx_strand_id
1 'polypeptide(L)'
;YVIETGDEVDARISRRLIMNIFFKNSPLHDGAMIIRGDRIVAARCTLPITSRTDIPAKFGMRHRAAVGISEETDADVIVVSEETGEISFVREGRIEKIGNINELKLLLGAGENLSEDN
;
A
#
# COMPACT_ATOMS: atom_id res chain seq x y z
N TYR A 1 3.37 -7.96 -12.85
CA TYR A 1 4.56 -7.35 -13.45
C TYR A 1 5.15 -6.27 -12.54
N VAL A 2 4.34 -5.68 -11.71
CA VAL A 2 4.88 -4.77 -10.68
C VAL A 2 5.83 -5.53 -9.75
N ILE A 3 5.50 -6.76 -9.42
CA ILE A 3 6.33 -7.58 -8.55
C ILE A 3 7.74 -7.73 -9.08
N GLU A 4 7.87 -7.81 -10.40
CA GLU A 4 9.18 -8.00 -11.02
C GLU A 4 10.08 -6.78 -10.93
N THR A 5 9.52 -5.61 -10.61
CA THR A 5 10.33 -4.41 -10.48
C THR A 5 11.07 -4.32 -9.16
N GLY A 6 10.71 -5.16 -8.20
CA GLY A 6 11.30 -5.11 -6.87
C GLY A 6 12.07 -6.37 -6.53
N ASP A 7 12.28 -6.56 -5.24
CA ASP A 7 13.00 -7.71 -4.73
C ASP A 7 12.00 -8.72 -4.18
N GLU A 8 12.21 -9.98 -4.53
CA GLU A 8 11.35 -11.06 -4.05
C GLU A 8 11.57 -11.28 -2.56
N VAL A 9 10.49 -11.39 -1.80
CA VAL A 9 10.56 -11.66 -0.37
C VAL A 9 9.99 -13.04 -0.04
N ASP A 10 8.77 -13.29 -0.49
CA ASP A 10 8.09 -14.58 -0.35
C ASP A 10 8.13 -15.08 1.09
N ALA A 11 7.62 -14.29 2.00
CA ALA A 11 7.62 -14.61 3.41
C ALA A 11 6.25 -14.38 4.01
N ARG A 12 5.97 -15.08 5.10
CA ARG A 12 4.72 -14.89 5.83
C ARG A 12 4.67 -13.48 6.42
N ILE A 13 3.51 -12.88 6.41
CA ILE A 13 3.32 -11.55 6.99
C ILE A 13 3.61 -11.60 8.48
N SER A 14 4.42 -10.67 8.96
CA SER A 14 4.61 -10.45 10.38
C SER A 14 4.89 -8.98 10.61
N ARG A 15 4.47 -8.53 11.81
CA ARG A 15 4.70 -7.14 12.16
C ARG A 15 6.18 -6.80 12.12
N ARG A 16 7.02 -7.69 12.63
CA ARG A 16 8.46 -7.43 12.69
C ARG A 16 9.07 -7.34 11.29
N LEU A 17 8.65 -8.21 10.38
CA LEU A 17 9.18 -8.17 9.03
C LEU A 17 8.78 -6.89 8.33
N ILE A 18 7.51 -6.49 8.46
CA ILE A 18 7.04 -5.24 7.85
C ILE A 18 7.84 -4.06 8.37
N MET A 19 8.06 -4.00 9.69
CA MET A 19 8.82 -2.89 10.26
C MET A 19 10.25 -2.87 9.77
N ASN A 20 10.85 -4.04 9.57
CA ASN A 20 12.21 -4.10 9.06
C ASN A 20 12.29 -3.70 7.60
N ILE A 21 11.31 -4.07 6.80
CA ILE A 21 11.30 -3.69 5.39
C ILE A 21 11.24 -2.17 5.26
N PHE A 22 10.43 -1.51 6.09
CA PHE A 22 10.26 -0.07 5.99
C PHE A 22 11.18 0.74 6.88
N PHE A 23 12.08 0.09 7.58
CA PHE A 23 13.11 0.81 8.34
C PHE A 23 13.92 1.65 7.37
N LYS A 24 14.11 2.94 7.70
CA LYS A 24 14.66 3.88 6.72
C LYS A 24 16.07 3.53 6.27
N ASN A 25 16.80 2.76 7.06
CA ASN A 25 18.15 2.34 6.68
C ASN A 25 18.14 1.00 5.95
N SER A 26 16.97 0.41 5.75
CA SER A 26 16.88 -0.85 5.00
C SER A 26 16.87 -0.56 3.51
N PRO A 27 17.63 -1.30 2.72
CA PRO A 27 17.58 -1.12 1.26
C PRO A 27 16.19 -1.37 0.68
N LEU A 28 15.32 -2.05 1.42
CA LEU A 28 13.99 -2.43 0.91
C LEU A 28 12.92 -1.38 1.17
N HIS A 29 13.24 -0.29 1.87
CA HIS A 29 12.19 0.66 2.28
C HIS A 29 11.72 1.56 1.15
N ASP A 30 12.50 1.71 0.09
CA ASP A 30 12.20 2.69 -0.96
C ASP A 30 11.40 2.03 -2.07
N GLY A 31 10.10 2.08 -1.94
CA GLY A 31 9.20 1.47 -2.90
C GLY A 31 8.00 0.86 -2.21
N ALA A 32 7.24 0.08 -2.95
CA ALA A 32 6.02 -0.52 -2.46
C ALA A 32 6.26 -1.95 -2.01
N MET A 33 5.56 -2.35 -0.95
CA MET A 33 5.53 -3.73 -0.51
C MET A 33 4.25 -4.36 -1.02
N ILE A 34 4.37 -5.53 -1.62
CA ILE A 34 3.23 -6.23 -2.21
C ILE A 34 2.85 -7.40 -1.33
N ILE A 35 1.58 -7.43 -0.95
CA ILE A 35 1.03 -8.50 -0.14
C ILE A 35 -0.02 -9.24 -0.95
N ARG A 36 0.03 -10.56 -0.89
CA ARG A 36 -0.97 -11.40 -1.54
C ARG A 36 -1.34 -12.49 -0.55
N GLY A 37 -2.60 -12.49 -0.10
CA GLY A 37 -3.03 -13.42 0.91
C GLY A 37 -2.30 -13.17 2.22
N ASP A 38 -1.66 -14.17 2.75
CA ASP A 38 -0.94 -14.07 4.01
C ASP A 38 0.58 -13.93 3.82
N ARG A 39 1.00 -13.57 2.60
CA ARG A 39 2.43 -13.51 2.32
C ARG A 39 2.84 -12.15 1.79
N ILE A 40 4.02 -11.72 2.21
CA ILE A 40 4.70 -10.57 1.60
C ILE A 40 5.45 -11.13 0.40
N VAL A 41 4.99 -10.76 -0.79
CA VAL A 41 5.52 -11.34 -2.01
C VAL A 41 6.79 -10.62 -2.44
N ALA A 42 6.81 -9.30 -2.34
CA ALA A 42 7.92 -8.50 -2.82
C ALA A 42 7.96 -7.17 -2.09
N ALA A 43 9.11 -6.52 -2.15
CA ALA A 43 9.30 -5.20 -1.57
C ALA A 43 10.13 -4.36 -2.54
N ARG A 44 10.19 -3.07 -2.30
CA ARG A 44 10.91 -2.12 -3.13
C ARG A 44 10.41 -2.15 -4.59
N CYS A 45 9.12 -2.37 -4.74
CA CYS A 45 8.51 -2.41 -6.08
C CYS A 45 8.17 -1.02 -6.55
N THR A 46 8.22 -0.83 -7.87
CA THR A 46 7.86 0.43 -8.51
C THR A 46 6.45 0.34 -9.04
N LEU A 47 5.60 1.26 -8.61
CA LEU A 47 4.22 1.32 -9.07
C LEU A 47 4.06 2.34 -10.18
N PRO A 48 3.09 2.14 -11.09
CA PRO A 48 2.80 3.16 -12.09
C PRO A 48 2.21 4.39 -11.41
N ILE A 49 2.59 5.56 -11.90
CA ILE A 49 2.10 6.82 -11.34
C ILE A 49 0.92 7.26 -12.17
N THR A 50 -0.15 7.70 -11.49
CA THR A 50 -1.35 8.14 -12.21
C THR A 50 -1.05 9.34 -13.10
N SER A 51 -1.74 9.40 -14.23
CA SER A 51 -1.67 10.56 -15.11
C SER A 51 -2.75 11.60 -14.79
N ARG A 52 -3.58 11.33 -13.79
CA ARG A 52 -4.64 12.26 -13.44
C ARG A 52 -4.07 13.56 -12.90
N THR A 53 -4.73 14.65 -13.23
CA THR A 53 -4.31 15.98 -12.79
C THR A 53 -5.16 16.52 -11.65
N ASP A 54 -6.22 15.81 -11.27
CA ASP A 54 -7.13 16.26 -10.22
C ASP A 54 -6.77 15.76 -8.83
N ILE A 55 -5.59 15.20 -8.68
CA ILE A 55 -5.11 14.76 -7.37
C ILE A 55 -4.69 16.02 -6.60
N PRO A 56 -5.22 16.25 -5.40
CA PRO A 56 -4.84 17.44 -4.64
C PRO A 56 -3.35 17.55 -4.42
N ALA A 57 -2.86 18.79 -4.48
CA ALA A 57 -1.41 19.03 -4.40
C ALA A 57 -0.81 18.59 -3.07
N LYS A 58 -1.63 18.47 -2.03
CA LYS A 58 -1.13 18.02 -0.73
C LYS A 58 -0.65 16.58 -0.73
N PHE A 59 -1.04 15.80 -1.73
CA PHE A 59 -0.62 14.41 -1.82
C PHE A 59 0.66 14.32 -2.63
N GLY A 60 1.60 13.50 -2.14
CA GLY A 60 2.90 13.35 -2.80
C GLY A 60 2.94 12.16 -3.74
N MET A 61 4.17 11.75 -4.06
CA MET A 61 4.38 10.70 -5.04
C MET A 61 3.84 9.35 -4.58
N ARG A 62 3.90 9.05 -3.28
CA ARG A 62 3.34 7.78 -2.79
C ARG A 62 1.86 7.68 -3.09
N HIS A 63 1.13 8.76 -2.92
CA HIS A 63 -0.30 8.77 -3.19
C HIS A 63 -0.58 8.63 -4.68
N ARG A 64 0.21 9.31 -5.51
CA ARG A 64 0.03 9.22 -6.96
C ARG A 64 0.35 7.83 -7.48
N ALA A 65 1.33 7.17 -6.88
CA ALA A 65 1.66 5.79 -7.22
C ALA A 65 0.54 4.85 -6.80
N ALA A 66 -0.03 5.09 -5.61
CA ALA A 66 -1.14 4.27 -5.13
C ALA A 66 -2.36 4.40 -6.04
N VAL A 67 -2.68 5.63 -6.44
CA VAL A 67 -3.79 5.85 -7.36
C VAL A 67 -3.52 5.13 -8.68
N GLY A 68 -2.27 5.25 -9.18
CA GLY A 68 -1.92 4.62 -10.45
C GLY A 68 -2.15 3.12 -10.46
N ILE A 69 -1.66 2.43 -9.44
CA ILE A 69 -1.82 0.97 -9.40
C ILE A 69 -3.29 0.59 -9.16
N SER A 70 -4.01 1.39 -8.38
CA SER A 70 -5.39 1.07 -8.08
C SER A 70 -6.31 1.30 -9.27
N GLU A 71 -5.89 2.10 -10.24
CA GLU A 71 -6.66 2.29 -11.48
C GLU A 71 -6.50 1.12 -12.42
N GLU A 72 -5.36 0.44 -12.37
CA GLU A 72 -5.04 -0.62 -13.30
C GLU A 72 -5.35 -2.01 -12.77
N THR A 73 -5.54 -2.13 -11.46
CA THR A 73 -5.75 -3.43 -10.82
C THR A 73 -6.85 -3.31 -9.79
N ASP A 74 -7.20 -4.45 -9.18
CA ASP A 74 -8.14 -4.47 -8.08
C ASP A 74 -7.45 -4.35 -6.72
N ALA A 75 -6.22 -3.91 -6.71
CA ALA A 75 -5.46 -3.80 -5.47
C ALA A 75 -6.00 -2.72 -4.56
N ASP A 76 -5.97 -2.99 -3.27
CA ASP A 76 -6.19 -2.01 -2.23
C ASP A 76 -4.84 -1.53 -1.75
N VAL A 77 -4.68 -0.22 -1.59
CA VAL A 77 -3.38 0.34 -1.25
C VAL A 77 -3.48 1.13 0.03
N ILE A 78 -2.52 0.91 0.92
CA ILE A 78 -2.39 1.70 2.14
C ILE A 78 -1.17 2.58 1.97
N VAL A 79 -1.37 3.88 2.16
CA VAL A 79 -0.31 4.87 2.00
C VAL A 79 -0.09 5.57 3.31
N VAL A 80 1.20 5.68 3.70
CA VAL A 80 1.58 6.47 4.86
C VAL A 80 2.36 7.68 4.34
N SER A 81 1.90 8.88 4.66
CA SER A 81 2.52 10.10 4.18
C SER A 81 3.91 10.26 4.77
N GLU A 82 4.88 10.59 3.93
CA GLU A 82 6.23 10.87 4.42
C GLU A 82 6.29 12.13 5.25
N GLU A 83 5.42 13.08 4.95
CA GLU A 83 5.48 14.38 5.60
C GLU A 83 4.70 14.43 6.90
N THR A 84 3.53 13.79 6.94
CA THR A 84 2.64 13.95 8.08
C THR A 84 2.41 12.66 8.85
N GLY A 85 2.74 11.51 8.29
CA GLY A 85 2.42 10.23 8.91
C GLY A 85 0.96 9.83 8.77
N GLU A 86 0.16 10.64 8.10
CA GLU A 86 -1.25 10.32 7.91
C GLU A 86 -1.41 9.10 7.03
N ILE A 87 -2.43 8.31 7.33
CA ILE A 87 -2.69 7.07 6.61
C ILE A 87 -3.86 7.28 5.66
N SER A 88 -3.72 6.83 4.43
CA SER A 88 -4.77 6.88 3.43
C SER A 88 -4.98 5.49 2.85
N PHE A 89 -6.21 5.25 2.42
CA PHE A 89 -6.61 4.01 1.76
C PHE A 89 -6.99 4.37 0.32
N VAL A 90 -6.46 3.63 -0.65
CA VAL A 90 -6.73 3.93 -2.05
C VAL A 90 -7.31 2.70 -2.73
N ARG A 91 -8.44 2.88 -3.37
CA ARG A 91 -9.13 1.81 -4.10
C ARG A 91 -9.79 2.42 -5.33
N GLU A 92 -9.58 1.79 -6.48
CA GLU A 92 -10.22 2.21 -7.72
C GLU A 92 -10.03 3.70 -8.01
N GLY A 93 -8.83 4.19 -7.77
CA GLY A 93 -8.49 5.57 -8.06
C GLY A 93 -8.95 6.58 -7.04
N ARG A 94 -9.55 6.15 -5.94
CA ARG A 94 -10.07 7.05 -4.92
C ARG A 94 -9.24 6.99 -3.65
N ILE A 95 -8.89 8.17 -3.13
CA ILE A 95 -8.09 8.30 -1.92
C ILE A 95 -9.03 8.62 -0.76
N GLU A 96 -8.89 7.86 0.31
CA GLU A 96 -9.73 8.05 1.49
C GLU A 96 -8.82 8.14 2.71
N LYS A 97 -8.92 9.25 3.44
CA LYS A 97 -8.11 9.44 4.64
C LYS A 97 -8.64 8.55 5.76
N ILE A 98 -7.73 7.92 6.48
CA ILE A 98 -8.09 7.01 7.56
C ILE A 98 -7.82 7.67 8.88
N GLY A 99 -8.85 7.81 9.70
CA GLY A 99 -8.73 8.47 11.00
C GLY A 99 -8.29 7.54 12.11
N ASN A 100 -8.59 6.25 12.00
CA ASN A 100 -8.19 5.30 13.03
C ASN A 100 -8.16 3.89 12.43
N ILE A 101 -7.63 2.97 13.24
CA ILE A 101 -7.42 1.61 12.76
C ILE A 101 -8.74 0.88 12.49
N ASN A 102 -9.80 1.25 13.19
CA ASN A 102 -11.09 0.60 12.96
C ASN A 102 -11.65 0.92 11.58
N GLU A 103 -11.48 2.16 11.13
CA GLU A 103 -11.90 2.53 9.78
C GLU A 103 -11.16 1.69 8.74
N LEU A 104 -9.86 1.50 8.95
CA LEU A 104 -9.07 0.71 8.02
C LEU A 104 -9.56 -0.73 7.98
N LYS A 105 -9.84 -1.29 9.14
CA LYS A 105 -10.35 -2.66 9.21
C LYS A 105 -11.67 -2.81 8.47
N LEU A 106 -12.55 -1.82 8.59
CA LEU A 106 -13.82 -1.86 7.91
C LEU A 106 -13.64 -1.82 6.39
N LEU A 107 -12.76 -0.96 5.92
CA LEU A 107 -12.54 -0.85 4.48
C LEU A 107 -11.93 -2.11 3.90
N LEU A 108 -10.96 -2.71 4.59
CA LEU A 108 -10.36 -3.95 4.13
C LEU A 108 -11.35 -5.09 4.18
N GLY A 109 -12.20 -5.14 5.21
CA GLY A 109 -13.19 -6.19 5.32
C GLY A 109 -14.32 -6.06 4.32
N ALA A 110 -14.59 -4.86 3.83
CA ALA A 110 -15.65 -4.66 2.86
C ALA A 110 -15.36 -5.35 1.53
N GLY A 111 -14.07 -5.56 1.22
CA GLY A 111 -13.71 -6.19 -0.04
C GLY A 111 -13.55 -7.69 0.04
N GLU A 112 -13.57 -8.25 1.25
CA GLU A 112 -13.43 -9.69 1.45
C GLU A 112 -14.07 -10.07 2.74
N ASN A 113 -14.25 -11.35 2.90
CA ASN A 113 -14.90 -11.88 4.08
C ASN A 113 -13.84 -12.28 5.10
N LEU A 114 -13.39 -11.31 5.85
CA LEU A 114 -12.29 -11.51 6.78
C LEU A 114 -12.70 -11.83 8.19
N SER A 115 -13.95 -11.54 8.52
CA SER A 115 -14.36 -11.60 9.91
C SER A 115 -14.22 -12.98 10.51
N GLU A 116 -14.34 -13.97 9.71
CA GLU A 116 -14.29 -15.32 10.20
C GLU A 116 -12.91 -15.75 10.57
N ASP A 117 -11.97 -14.98 10.25
CA ASP A 117 -10.64 -15.40 10.47
C ASP A 117 -10.14 -15.10 11.80
N ASN A 118 -10.82 -14.68 12.34
CA ASN A 118 -10.27 -14.41 13.47
C ASN A 118 -10.49 -14.50 14.36
#